data_c5c5fb9f03c7cb97cb8f265188af3787
#
_entry.id   c5c5fb9f03c7cb97cb8f265188af3787
#
_cell.length_a   1.000
_cell.length_b   1.000
_cell.length_c   1.000
_cell.angle_alpha   90.00
_cell.angle_beta   90.00
_cell.angle_gamma   90.00
#
_symmetry.space_group_name_H-M   'P 1'
#
loop_
_entity.id
_entity.type
_entity.pdbx_description
1 polymer ?
#
loop_
_entity_poly.entity_id
_entity_poly.type
_entity_poly.pdbx_seq_one_letter_code
_entity_poly.pdbx_strand_id
1 'polypeptide(L)'
;MALRWALANEEAGETLFADERNATRHVGKGAYAGLEFLHVNARTIINTVPPESVMPFRHTINCYRGCSHACVYCFARPTHEYLGLDIGADFEKRIVVKINAVERLRAELRASRWNGEPIAMGTNTDPYQHAEGKYHLTRGIIEVLSERRNPFSILTKSTLILRDTAALAAAVARTDVSVNFSVGCLDRAVWRLTEPGTPPPDQRLAALRRLTEAGVSCGVLVAPVLPGLSDSDDQLRSVVEAAAEGGAVSINGVALHLRGGVREHYFTWLSQVRPDLLALHRERFRAGAYQEHGERDRIAEVVRTAALRRGVTGRATYTPVTPVQIGPSQQLSLL
;
A
#
# COMPACT_ATOMS: atom_id res chain seq x y z
N MET A 1 -28.33 0.40 -7.45
CA MET A 1 -27.32 0.52 -8.51
C MET A 1 -26.50 -0.76 -8.47
N ALA A 2 -26.61 -1.61 -9.50
CA ALA A 2 -25.83 -2.85 -9.54
C ALA A 2 -24.36 -2.51 -9.77
N LEU A 3 -23.45 -3.15 -9.07
CA LEU A 3 -22.02 -2.98 -9.26
C LEU A 3 -21.62 -3.60 -10.61
N ARG A 4 -20.67 -2.98 -11.33
CA ARG A 4 -20.30 -3.38 -12.70
C ARG A 4 -19.87 -4.84 -12.82
N TRP A 5 -19.31 -5.42 -11.78
CA TRP A 5 -19.02 -6.85 -11.71
C TRP A 5 -20.27 -7.75 -11.72
N ALA A 6 -21.43 -7.23 -11.33
CA ALA A 6 -22.70 -7.96 -11.42
C ALA A 6 -23.34 -7.89 -12.82
N LEU A 7 -22.88 -6.96 -13.66
CA LEU A 7 -23.35 -6.76 -15.03
C LEU A 7 -22.44 -7.45 -16.06
N ALA A 8 -21.16 -7.72 -15.72
CA ALA A 8 -20.18 -8.29 -16.64
C ALA A 8 -20.34 -9.81 -16.85
N ASN A 9 -21.33 -10.47 -16.24
CA ASN A 9 -21.48 -11.92 -16.25
C ASN A 9 -22.14 -12.50 -17.49
N GLU A 10 -22.49 -11.71 -18.48
CA GLU A 10 -23.09 -12.27 -19.71
C GLU A 10 -22.04 -12.57 -20.80
N GLU A 11 -20.82 -12.02 -20.73
CA GLU A 11 -19.85 -12.15 -21.82
C GLU A 11 -18.37 -12.40 -21.45
N ALA A 12 -17.96 -12.47 -20.18
CA ALA A 12 -16.53 -12.58 -19.87
C ALA A 12 -16.21 -13.58 -18.77
N GLY A 13 -15.16 -14.37 -19.02
CA GLY A 13 -14.63 -15.39 -18.13
C GLY A 13 -14.18 -14.89 -16.77
N GLU A 14 -13.96 -15.83 -15.88
CA GLU A 14 -13.47 -15.85 -14.50
C GLU A 14 -13.47 -14.52 -13.74
N THR A 15 -14.45 -14.36 -12.88
CA THR A 15 -14.58 -13.22 -11.96
C THR A 15 -13.64 -13.38 -10.76
N LEU A 16 -13.14 -12.26 -10.22
CA LEU A 16 -12.24 -12.22 -9.06
C LEU A 16 -12.89 -12.72 -7.75
N PHE A 17 -14.21 -12.86 -7.71
CA PHE A 17 -14.96 -13.25 -6.52
C PHE A 17 -15.78 -14.51 -6.76
N ALA A 18 -15.88 -15.35 -5.73
CA ALA A 18 -16.59 -16.65 -5.83
C ALA A 18 -18.10 -16.48 -6.01
N ASP A 19 -18.66 -15.37 -5.52
CA ASP A 19 -20.10 -15.07 -5.57
C ASP A 19 -20.29 -13.56 -5.72
N GLU A 20 -20.29 -13.08 -6.96
CA GLU A 20 -20.37 -11.65 -7.29
C GLU A 20 -21.78 -11.09 -7.12
N ARG A 21 -22.80 -11.95 -7.15
CA ARG A 21 -24.20 -11.53 -7.03
C ARG A 21 -24.61 -11.23 -5.58
N ASN A 22 -23.77 -11.59 -4.59
CA ASN A 22 -24.09 -11.54 -3.17
C ASN A 22 -23.12 -10.70 -2.33
N ALA A 23 -22.59 -9.59 -2.85
CA ALA A 23 -21.90 -8.63 -1.98
C ALA A 23 -22.91 -8.08 -0.94
N THR A 24 -22.72 -8.47 0.31
CA THR A 24 -23.56 -7.99 1.40
C THR A 24 -23.09 -6.61 1.84
N ARG A 25 -23.97 -5.64 1.78
CA ARG A 25 -23.70 -4.25 2.17
C ARG A 25 -23.89 -4.05 3.67
N HIS A 26 -22.90 -3.49 4.34
CA HIS A 26 -22.94 -3.14 5.76
C HIS A 26 -22.59 -1.66 5.95
N VAL A 27 -23.50 -0.90 6.50
CA VAL A 27 -23.26 0.51 6.83
C VAL A 27 -22.51 0.60 8.16
N GLY A 28 -21.43 1.36 8.17
CA GLY A 28 -20.63 1.60 9.37
C GLY A 28 -21.39 2.41 10.41
N LYS A 29 -21.21 2.07 11.68
CA LYS A 29 -21.81 2.76 12.84
C LYS A 29 -20.71 3.16 13.83
N GLY A 30 -20.97 4.16 14.67
CA GLY A 30 -20.03 4.64 15.68
C GLY A 30 -18.73 5.13 15.04
N ALA A 31 -17.60 4.59 15.43
CA ALA A 31 -16.28 4.94 14.89
C ALA A 31 -16.13 4.70 13.37
N TYR A 32 -17.05 3.95 12.75
CA TYR A 32 -17.06 3.66 11.32
C TYR A 32 -18.17 4.42 10.58
N ALA A 33 -18.82 5.39 11.20
CA ALA A 33 -19.86 6.19 10.57
C ALA A 33 -19.32 6.86 9.29
N GLY A 34 -20.12 6.82 8.21
CA GLY A 34 -19.72 7.33 6.90
C GLY A 34 -18.96 6.32 6.02
N LEU A 35 -18.60 5.14 6.54
CA LEU A 35 -18.08 4.04 5.75
C LEU A 35 -19.15 3.02 5.41
N GLU A 36 -18.99 2.40 4.27
CA GLU A 36 -19.76 1.27 3.80
C GLU A 36 -18.83 0.09 3.53
N PHE A 37 -19.19 -1.08 4.04
CA PHE A 37 -18.40 -2.29 3.85
C PHE A 37 -19.13 -3.25 2.92
N LEU A 38 -18.48 -3.64 1.83
CA LEU A 38 -18.98 -4.60 0.86
C LEU A 38 -18.31 -5.94 1.12
N HIS A 39 -19.02 -6.86 1.77
CA HIS A 39 -18.51 -8.19 2.06
C HIS A 39 -18.53 -9.05 0.80
N VAL A 40 -17.40 -9.65 0.49
CA VAL A 40 -17.24 -10.58 -0.63
C VAL A 40 -16.45 -11.82 -0.23
N ASN A 41 -16.69 -12.92 -0.93
CA ASN A 41 -15.84 -14.11 -0.85
C ASN A 41 -14.85 -14.09 -2.02
N ALA A 42 -13.58 -13.99 -1.72
CA ALA A 42 -12.52 -14.06 -2.73
C ALA A 42 -12.30 -15.52 -3.20
N ARG A 43 -12.08 -15.73 -4.50
CA ARG A 43 -11.63 -17.02 -5.06
C ARG A 43 -10.19 -17.30 -4.73
N THR A 44 -9.35 -16.26 -4.81
CA THR A 44 -7.92 -16.26 -4.48
C THR A 44 -7.58 -15.07 -3.64
N ILE A 45 -6.55 -15.17 -2.81
CA ILE A 45 -6.09 -14.05 -1.98
C ILE A 45 -4.65 -13.66 -2.32
N ILE A 46 -3.82 -14.62 -2.74
CA ILE A 46 -2.48 -14.34 -3.23
C ILE A 46 -2.58 -13.91 -4.69
N ASN A 47 -2.12 -12.68 -4.99
CA ASN A 47 -2.05 -12.18 -6.35
C ASN A 47 -0.61 -12.25 -6.84
N THR A 48 -0.41 -12.68 -8.08
CA THR A 48 0.90 -12.69 -8.73
C THR A 48 1.08 -11.42 -9.53
N VAL A 49 2.20 -10.74 -9.30
CA VAL A 49 2.60 -9.56 -10.05
C VAL A 49 3.21 -10.00 -11.38
N PRO A 50 2.82 -9.41 -12.52
CA PRO A 50 3.37 -9.76 -13.82
C PRO A 50 4.91 -9.72 -13.86
N PRO A 51 5.57 -10.63 -14.57
CA PRO A 51 7.04 -10.70 -14.64
C PRO A 51 7.71 -9.42 -15.14
N GLU A 52 7.04 -8.67 -16.00
CA GLU A 52 7.50 -7.42 -16.61
C GLU A 52 7.45 -6.24 -15.63
N SER A 53 6.83 -6.44 -14.48
CA SER A 53 6.73 -5.39 -13.46
C SER A 53 8.09 -5.12 -12.82
N VAL A 54 8.42 -3.84 -12.70
CA VAL A 54 9.61 -3.36 -11.97
C VAL A 54 9.46 -3.44 -10.45
N MET A 55 8.34 -3.98 -9.95
CA MET A 55 8.10 -4.08 -8.51
C MET A 55 9.04 -5.12 -7.89
N PRO A 56 9.58 -4.84 -6.68
CA PRO A 56 10.54 -5.71 -6.03
C PRO A 56 9.92 -6.94 -5.37
N PHE A 57 8.67 -7.29 -5.68
CA PHE A 57 7.94 -8.43 -5.15
C PHE A 57 7.13 -9.12 -6.24
N ARG A 58 6.90 -10.42 -6.08
CA ARG A 58 6.12 -11.25 -7.02
C ARG A 58 4.72 -11.56 -6.53
N HIS A 59 4.53 -11.63 -5.23
CA HIS A 59 3.25 -11.99 -4.64
C HIS A 59 2.76 -10.92 -3.70
N THR A 60 1.44 -10.68 -3.74
CA THR A 60 0.79 -9.69 -2.88
C THR A 60 -0.49 -10.24 -2.26
N ILE A 61 -0.82 -9.74 -1.07
CA ILE A 61 -2.12 -9.95 -0.45
C ILE A 61 -2.76 -8.60 -0.18
N ASN A 62 -4.03 -8.46 -0.60
CA ASN A 62 -4.87 -7.33 -0.26
C ASN A 62 -6.24 -7.86 0.19
N CYS A 63 -6.49 -7.89 1.49
CA CYS A 63 -7.75 -8.36 2.08
C CYS A 63 -8.89 -7.35 1.96
N TYR A 64 -8.55 -6.12 1.62
CA TYR A 64 -9.50 -5.05 1.34
C TYR A 64 -9.30 -4.52 -0.08
N ARG A 65 -10.28 -3.73 -0.58
CA ARG A 65 -10.14 -2.85 -1.74
C ARG A 65 -10.85 -1.53 -1.42
N GLY A 66 -10.27 -0.41 -1.88
CA GLY A 66 -10.57 0.91 -1.33
C GLY A 66 -9.78 1.17 -0.05
N CYS A 67 -9.70 2.43 0.36
CA CYS A 67 -8.91 2.80 1.54
C CYS A 67 -9.43 4.09 2.18
N SER A 68 -9.87 3.99 3.42
CA SER A 68 -10.36 5.10 4.22
C SER A 68 -9.28 6.10 4.67
N HIS A 69 -8.01 5.85 4.36
CA HIS A 69 -6.94 6.84 4.51
C HIS A 69 -7.12 8.05 3.57
N ALA A 70 -7.87 7.89 2.49
CA ALA A 70 -8.28 8.96 1.58
C ALA A 70 -7.13 9.81 1.01
N CYS A 71 -5.92 9.24 0.89
CA CYS A 71 -4.78 9.95 0.31
C CYS A 71 -5.13 10.46 -1.09
N VAL A 72 -4.94 11.76 -1.34
CA VAL A 72 -5.35 12.41 -2.59
C VAL A 72 -4.60 11.93 -3.82
N TYR A 73 -3.41 11.42 -3.64
CA TYR A 73 -2.49 10.94 -4.68
C TYR A 73 -2.49 9.41 -4.84
N CYS A 74 -3.38 8.68 -4.15
CA CYS A 74 -3.28 7.22 -4.07
C CYS A 74 -3.42 6.56 -5.44
N PHE A 75 -2.38 5.85 -5.87
CA PHE A 75 -2.35 5.15 -7.16
C PHE A 75 -3.35 3.99 -7.26
N ALA A 76 -3.91 3.54 -6.14
CA ALA A 76 -4.87 2.45 -6.11
C ALA A 76 -6.32 2.89 -6.41
N ARG A 77 -6.59 4.20 -6.46
CA ARG A 77 -7.93 4.76 -6.71
C ARG A 77 -8.61 4.18 -7.96
N PRO A 78 -7.94 4.04 -9.12
CA PRO A 78 -8.56 3.49 -10.33
C PRO A 78 -9.02 2.04 -10.19
N THR A 79 -8.58 1.31 -9.17
CA THR A 79 -9.07 -0.06 -8.95
C THR A 79 -10.55 -0.12 -8.61
N HIS A 80 -11.18 0.99 -8.19
CA HIS A 80 -12.61 1.07 -7.96
C HIS A 80 -13.43 1.15 -9.25
N GLU A 81 -12.86 1.64 -10.34
CA GLU A 81 -13.51 1.65 -11.65
C GLU A 81 -13.87 0.24 -12.14
N TYR A 82 -13.02 -0.75 -11.85
CA TYR A 82 -13.33 -2.17 -12.14
C TYR A 82 -14.56 -2.67 -11.39
N LEU A 83 -14.98 -1.98 -10.33
CA LEU A 83 -16.17 -2.29 -9.56
C LEU A 83 -17.41 -1.46 -9.98
N GLY A 84 -17.24 -0.59 -10.99
CA GLY A 84 -18.26 0.38 -11.36
C GLY A 84 -18.48 1.48 -10.31
N LEU A 85 -17.47 1.72 -9.48
CA LEU A 85 -17.44 2.75 -8.44
C LEU A 85 -16.52 3.90 -8.84
N ASP A 86 -16.73 5.11 -8.30
CA ASP A 86 -15.88 6.24 -8.59
C ASP A 86 -14.52 6.17 -7.83
N ILE A 87 -13.50 6.83 -8.37
CA ILE A 87 -12.14 6.85 -7.80
C ILE A 87 -11.97 7.86 -6.65
N GLY A 88 -12.96 8.70 -6.41
CA GLY A 88 -13.00 9.70 -5.36
C GLY A 88 -13.65 9.16 -4.08
N ALA A 89 -14.88 9.59 -3.83
CA ALA A 89 -15.59 9.28 -2.58
C ALA A 89 -15.87 7.79 -2.39
N ASP A 90 -16.16 7.04 -3.46
CA ASP A 90 -16.40 5.60 -3.35
C ASP A 90 -15.12 4.86 -2.92
N PHE A 91 -13.95 5.22 -3.48
CA PHE A 91 -12.67 4.63 -3.05
C PHE A 91 -12.39 4.82 -1.55
N GLU A 92 -12.79 5.96 -1.01
CA GLU A 92 -12.53 6.34 0.38
C GLU A 92 -13.55 5.74 1.35
N LYS A 93 -14.79 5.56 0.92
CA LYS A 93 -15.93 5.26 1.80
C LYS A 93 -16.56 3.89 1.57
N ARG A 94 -16.42 3.31 0.39
CA ARG A 94 -16.94 1.98 0.06
C ARG A 94 -15.83 0.94 0.02
N ILE A 95 -15.62 0.31 1.14
CA ILE A 95 -14.51 -0.63 1.33
C ILE A 95 -14.98 -2.05 1.07
N VAL A 96 -14.40 -2.70 0.06
CA VAL A 96 -14.60 -4.13 -0.15
C VAL A 96 -13.81 -4.91 0.89
N VAL A 97 -14.46 -5.86 1.53
CA VAL A 97 -13.90 -6.72 2.59
C VAL A 97 -13.98 -8.17 2.14
N LYS A 98 -12.85 -8.81 1.92
CA LYS A 98 -12.75 -10.22 1.55
C LYS A 98 -12.84 -11.08 2.82
N ILE A 99 -14.07 -11.34 3.27
CA ILE A 99 -14.34 -11.94 4.60
C ILE A 99 -13.72 -13.32 4.80
N ASN A 100 -13.48 -14.08 3.71
CA ASN A 100 -12.84 -15.39 3.73
C ASN A 100 -11.32 -15.34 3.50
N ALA A 101 -10.67 -14.17 3.57
CA ALA A 101 -9.27 -13.99 3.21
C ALA A 101 -8.32 -14.94 3.95
N VAL A 102 -8.52 -15.11 5.25
CA VAL A 102 -7.66 -15.94 6.11
C VAL A 102 -7.80 -17.43 5.76
N GLU A 103 -9.03 -17.90 5.53
CA GLU A 103 -9.32 -19.28 5.13
C GLU A 103 -8.71 -19.59 3.75
N ARG A 104 -8.93 -18.68 2.79
CA ARG A 104 -8.36 -18.82 1.44
C ARG A 104 -6.85 -18.88 1.46
N LEU A 105 -6.20 -17.99 2.24
CA LEU A 105 -4.76 -18.01 2.40
C LEU A 105 -4.25 -19.35 2.93
N ARG A 106 -4.90 -19.91 3.95
CA ARG A 106 -4.54 -21.25 4.46
C ARG A 106 -4.61 -22.32 3.39
N ALA A 107 -5.62 -22.26 2.53
CA ALA A 107 -5.78 -23.21 1.43
C ALA A 107 -4.70 -23.03 0.36
N GLU A 108 -4.42 -21.79 -0.05
CA GLU A 108 -3.44 -21.47 -1.10
C GLU A 108 -2.00 -21.83 -0.67
N LEU A 109 -1.61 -21.56 0.58
CA LEU A 109 -0.29 -21.90 1.11
C LEU A 109 -0.11 -23.41 1.37
N ARG A 110 -1.19 -24.21 1.36
CA ARG A 110 -1.12 -25.68 1.43
C ARG A 110 -0.93 -26.34 0.07
N ALA A 111 -1.22 -25.63 -1.00
CA ALA A 111 -1.12 -26.17 -2.35
C ALA A 111 0.34 -26.54 -2.67
N SER A 112 0.56 -27.72 -3.28
CA SER A 112 1.90 -28.23 -3.61
C SER A 112 2.67 -27.34 -4.58
N ARG A 113 1.97 -26.46 -5.31
CA ARG A 113 2.58 -25.46 -6.20
C ARG A 113 3.12 -24.23 -5.50
N TRP A 114 2.84 -24.04 -4.21
CA TRP A 114 3.35 -22.89 -3.44
C TRP A 114 4.76 -23.17 -2.92
N ASN A 115 5.72 -22.32 -3.27
CA ASN A 115 7.14 -22.52 -2.98
C ASN A 115 7.65 -21.68 -1.81
N GLY A 116 6.77 -21.05 -1.03
CA GLY A 116 7.17 -20.22 0.12
C GLY A 116 7.76 -18.87 -0.26
N GLU A 117 7.39 -18.32 -1.42
CA GLU A 117 7.90 -17.04 -1.90
C GLU A 117 7.43 -15.88 -1.02
N PRO A 118 8.23 -14.79 -0.91
CA PRO A 118 7.86 -13.63 -0.10
C PRO A 118 6.57 -12.95 -0.59
N ILE A 119 5.72 -12.54 0.36
CA ILE A 119 4.44 -11.89 0.07
C ILE A 119 4.45 -10.47 0.59
N ALA A 120 4.08 -9.48 -0.24
CA ALA A 120 3.95 -8.09 0.13
C ALA A 120 2.48 -7.72 0.46
N MET A 121 2.26 -6.99 1.54
CA MET A 121 0.99 -6.39 1.92
C MET A 121 1.07 -4.86 1.90
N GLY A 122 -0.05 -4.19 1.61
CA GLY A 122 -0.08 -2.73 1.50
C GLY A 122 0.23 -2.20 0.10
N THR A 123 0.05 -3.04 -0.91
CA THR A 123 0.40 -2.72 -2.30
C THR A 123 -0.76 -2.12 -3.11
N ASN A 124 -1.99 -2.27 -2.66
CA ASN A 124 -3.19 -1.74 -3.35
C ASN A 124 -4.24 -1.14 -2.39
N THR A 125 -4.06 -1.34 -1.12
CA THR A 125 -4.83 -0.78 -0.02
C THR A 125 -3.96 -0.80 1.22
N ASP A 126 -4.23 0.05 2.20
CA ASP A 126 -3.52 -0.07 3.47
C ASP A 126 -4.10 -1.24 4.29
N PRO A 127 -3.30 -2.23 4.68
CA PRO A 127 -3.78 -3.38 5.44
C PRO A 127 -4.26 -3.01 6.85
N TYR A 128 -3.88 -1.84 7.35
CA TYR A 128 -4.29 -1.31 8.64
C TYR A 128 -5.17 -0.06 8.53
N GLN A 129 -5.90 0.11 7.44
CA GLN A 129 -6.95 1.12 7.35
C GLN A 129 -8.05 0.88 8.39
N HIS A 130 -8.99 1.83 8.57
CA HIS A 130 -10.02 1.74 9.60
C HIS A 130 -10.81 0.42 9.61
N ALA A 131 -11.08 -0.18 8.43
CA ALA A 131 -11.75 -1.46 8.33
C ALA A 131 -11.06 -2.57 9.16
N GLU A 132 -9.73 -2.56 9.24
CA GLU A 132 -8.96 -3.55 9.99
C GLU A 132 -9.23 -3.48 11.51
N GLY A 133 -9.63 -2.32 12.03
CA GLY A 133 -10.09 -2.18 13.42
C GLY A 133 -11.33 -3.02 13.74
N LYS A 134 -12.14 -3.35 12.72
CA LYS A 134 -13.38 -4.14 12.84
C LYS A 134 -13.19 -5.60 12.43
N TYR A 135 -12.49 -5.86 11.33
CA TYR A 135 -12.47 -7.18 10.69
C TYR A 135 -11.29 -8.05 11.08
N HIS A 136 -10.19 -7.48 11.54
CA HIS A 136 -8.99 -8.19 11.99
C HIS A 136 -8.41 -9.19 10.97
N LEU A 137 -8.61 -8.94 9.67
CA LEU A 137 -8.16 -9.84 8.60
C LEU A 137 -6.64 -9.84 8.45
N THR A 138 -5.99 -8.68 8.55
CA THR A 138 -4.54 -8.55 8.47
C THR A 138 -3.86 -9.33 9.59
N ARG A 139 -4.40 -9.27 10.81
CA ARG A 139 -3.91 -10.08 11.93
C ARG A 139 -4.00 -11.58 11.61
N GLY A 140 -5.14 -12.05 11.15
CA GLY A 140 -5.30 -13.46 10.78
C GLY A 140 -4.37 -13.91 9.65
N ILE A 141 -4.09 -13.02 8.68
CA ILE A 141 -3.12 -13.25 7.62
C ILE A 141 -1.70 -13.39 8.18
N ILE A 142 -1.27 -12.49 9.09
CA ILE A 142 0.03 -12.57 9.76
C ILE A 142 0.20 -13.90 10.50
N GLU A 143 -0.82 -14.31 11.25
CA GLU A 143 -0.81 -15.57 11.99
C GLU A 143 -0.63 -16.78 11.04
N VAL A 144 -1.36 -16.81 9.92
CA VAL A 144 -1.23 -17.88 8.90
C VAL A 144 0.13 -17.89 8.24
N LEU A 145 0.68 -16.72 7.86
CA LEU A 145 2.01 -16.61 7.28
C LEU A 145 3.09 -17.07 8.26
N SER A 146 2.98 -16.69 9.54
CA SER A 146 3.86 -17.14 10.62
C SER A 146 3.78 -18.68 10.84
N GLU A 147 2.57 -19.25 10.89
CA GLU A 147 2.35 -20.71 11.00
C GLU A 147 3.06 -21.45 9.86
N ARG A 148 3.00 -20.90 8.65
CA ARG A 148 3.59 -21.47 7.43
C ARG A 148 5.06 -21.13 7.23
N ARG A 149 5.65 -20.33 8.10
CA ARG A 149 7.01 -19.80 7.96
C ARG A 149 7.24 -19.13 6.61
N ASN A 150 6.19 -18.47 6.09
CA ASN A 150 6.25 -17.78 4.82
C ASN A 150 6.74 -16.35 5.01
N PRO A 151 7.81 -15.91 4.34
CA PRO A 151 8.31 -14.55 4.43
C PRO A 151 7.26 -13.52 3.97
N PHE A 152 7.21 -12.37 4.65
CA PHE A 152 6.29 -11.31 4.24
C PHE A 152 6.78 -9.92 4.62
N SER A 153 6.26 -8.93 3.90
CA SER A 153 6.46 -7.53 4.20
C SER A 153 5.13 -6.78 4.29
N ILE A 154 5.10 -5.75 5.12
CA ILE A 154 3.95 -4.87 5.30
C ILE A 154 4.38 -3.44 5.00
N LEU A 155 3.59 -2.73 4.16
CA LEU A 155 3.69 -1.28 4.00
C LEU A 155 2.40 -0.65 4.53
N THR A 156 2.53 0.31 5.45
CA THR A 156 1.37 0.98 6.05
C THR A 156 1.64 2.46 6.38
N LYS A 157 0.57 3.24 6.47
CA LYS A 157 0.56 4.58 7.08
C LYS A 157 -0.09 4.58 8.47
N SER A 158 -0.54 3.42 8.95
CA SER A 158 -1.38 3.32 10.14
C SER A 158 -0.62 2.93 11.39
N THR A 159 -0.94 3.56 12.49
CA THR A 159 -0.48 3.16 13.83
C THR A 159 -1.28 1.98 14.41
N LEU A 160 -2.39 1.58 13.76
CA LEU A 160 -3.18 0.43 14.19
C LEU A 160 -2.38 -0.89 14.17
N ILE A 161 -1.30 -0.95 13.37
CA ILE A 161 -0.37 -2.08 13.36
C ILE A 161 0.19 -2.42 14.76
N LEU A 162 0.27 -1.46 15.67
CA LEU A 162 0.73 -1.68 17.04
C LEU A 162 -0.15 -2.64 17.84
N ARG A 163 -1.42 -2.77 17.46
CA ARG A 163 -2.32 -3.78 18.03
C ARG A 163 -1.77 -5.20 17.86
N ASP A 164 -1.05 -5.42 16.78
CA ASP A 164 -0.58 -6.75 16.37
C ASP A 164 0.94 -6.95 16.64
N THR A 165 1.56 -6.08 17.48
CA THR A 165 2.98 -6.15 17.83
C THR A 165 3.40 -7.55 18.29
N ALA A 166 2.61 -8.20 19.18
CA ALA A 166 2.93 -9.54 19.67
C ALA A 166 2.89 -10.61 18.55
N ALA A 167 1.94 -10.51 17.61
CA ALA A 167 1.86 -11.42 16.47
C ALA A 167 3.03 -11.22 15.51
N LEU A 168 3.45 -9.98 15.26
CA LEU A 168 4.62 -9.66 14.45
C LEU A 168 5.92 -10.15 15.08
N ALA A 169 6.12 -9.92 16.38
CA ALA A 169 7.29 -10.42 17.11
C ALA A 169 7.36 -11.95 17.09
N ALA A 170 6.23 -12.65 17.28
CA ALA A 170 6.14 -14.09 17.15
C ALA A 170 6.44 -14.58 15.72
N ALA A 171 6.05 -13.82 14.70
CA ALA A 171 6.34 -14.14 13.30
C ALA A 171 7.84 -13.97 12.97
N VAL A 172 8.50 -12.91 13.47
CA VAL A 172 9.95 -12.69 13.33
C VAL A 172 10.77 -13.88 13.83
N ALA A 173 10.34 -14.53 14.92
CA ALA A 173 10.99 -15.72 15.44
C ALA A 173 10.88 -16.96 14.51
N ARG A 174 10.05 -16.91 13.46
CA ARG A 174 9.70 -18.06 12.61
C ARG A 174 10.04 -17.88 11.14
N THR A 175 10.05 -16.65 10.67
CA THR A 175 10.24 -16.30 9.26
C THR A 175 10.75 -14.86 9.10
N ASP A 176 11.17 -14.50 7.89
CA ASP A 176 11.52 -13.13 7.56
C ASP A 176 10.28 -12.23 7.54
N VAL A 177 10.32 -11.18 8.37
CA VAL A 177 9.26 -10.17 8.48
C VAL A 177 9.85 -8.78 8.41
N SER A 178 9.30 -7.94 7.55
CA SER A 178 9.64 -6.53 7.53
C SER A 178 8.38 -5.65 7.54
N VAL A 179 8.45 -4.54 8.26
CA VAL A 179 7.40 -3.53 8.30
C VAL A 179 7.95 -2.22 7.79
N ASN A 180 7.29 -1.61 6.81
CA ASN A 180 7.67 -0.32 6.29
C ASN A 180 6.56 0.70 6.55
N PHE A 181 6.95 1.85 7.10
CA PHE A 181 6.04 2.98 7.23
C PHE A 181 6.24 3.95 6.07
N SER A 182 5.13 4.38 5.48
CA SER A 182 5.18 5.46 4.48
C SER A 182 5.04 6.81 5.19
N VAL A 183 6.09 7.64 5.08
CA VAL A 183 6.17 8.99 5.69
C VAL A 183 6.72 9.95 4.63
N GLY A 184 5.84 10.65 3.91
CA GLY A 184 6.22 11.55 2.82
C GLY A 184 6.74 12.92 3.28
N CYS A 185 6.39 13.35 4.49
CA CYS A 185 6.84 14.61 5.10
C CYS A 185 6.61 14.58 6.61
N LEU A 186 7.20 15.55 7.33
CA LEU A 186 6.92 15.81 8.75
C LEU A 186 5.97 16.99 8.96
N ASP A 187 5.72 17.79 7.92
CA ASP A 187 4.83 18.94 7.98
C ASP A 187 3.38 18.50 8.18
N ARG A 188 2.80 18.88 9.32
CA ARG A 188 1.43 18.52 9.69
C ARG A 188 0.37 19.21 8.84
N ALA A 189 0.67 20.38 8.24
CA ALA A 189 -0.26 21.06 7.35
C ALA A 189 -0.32 20.33 5.99
N VAL A 190 0.83 19.97 5.43
CA VAL A 190 0.92 19.15 4.21
C VAL A 190 0.26 17.79 4.43
N TRP A 191 0.58 17.11 5.54
CA TRP A 191 -0.06 15.83 5.88
C TRP A 191 -1.58 15.94 5.93
N ARG A 192 -2.13 16.91 6.66
CA ARG A 192 -3.59 17.07 6.80
C ARG A 192 -4.30 17.30 5.49
N LEU A 193 -3.65 18.03 4.57
CA LEU A 193 -4.18 18.29 3.23
C LEU A 193 -4.15 17.06 2.33
N THR A 194 -3.11 16.24 2.44
CA THR A 194 -2.82 15.19 1.44
C THR A 194 -3.20 13.77 1.90
N GLU A 195 -3.30 13.55 3.22
CA GLU A 195 -3.54 12.24 3.83
C GLU A 195 -4.57 12.30 4.98
N PRO A 196 -5.77 12.84 4.76
CA PRO A 196 -6.71 13.26 5.82
C PRO A 196 -7.17 12.12 6.75
N GLY A 197 -7.20 10.87 6.27
CA GLY A 197 -7.64 9.71 7.05
C GLY A 197 -6.50 8.90 7.69
N THR A 198 -5.28 9.44 7.72
CA THR A 198 -4.12 8.74 8.28
C THR A 198 -3.68 9.33 9.62
N PRO A 199 -2.99 8.55 10.48
CA PRO A 199 -2.29 9.12 11.64
C PRO A 199 -1.20 10.12 11.21
N PRO A 200 -0.90 11.15 12.05
CA PRO A 200 0.17 12.11 11.77
C PRO A 200 1.54 11.44 11.61
N PRO A 201 2.48 12.05 10.85
CA PRO A 201 3.80 11.50 10.59
C PRO A 201 4.60 11.13 11.83
N ASP A 202 4.59 12.00 12.85
CA ASP A 202 5.26 11.77 14.14
C ASP A 202 4.72 10.53 14.87
N GLN A 203 3.42 10.25 14.79
CA GLN A 203 2.84 9.04 15.36
C GLN A 203 3.26 7.77 14.59
N ARG A 204 3.43 7.86 13.27
CA ARG A 204 3.95 6.74 12.45
C ARG A 204 5.39 6.42 12.83
N LEU A 205 6.23 7.44 13.04
CA LEU A 205 7.61 7.26 13.49
C LEU A 205 7.69 6.72 14.92
N ALA A 206 6.79 7.15 15.80
CA ALA A 206 6.66 6.56 17.13
C ALA A 206 6.23 5.09 17.07
N ALA A 207 5.33 4.73 16.13
CA ALA A 207 4.94 3.34 15.92
C ALA A 207 6.09 2.49 15.37
N LEU A 208 6.88 3.03 14.45
CA LEU A 208 8.10 2.39 13.94
C LEU A 208 9.04 2.06 15.10
N ARG A 209 9.36 3.04 15.97
CA ARG A 209 10.23 2.83 17.12
C ARG A 209 9.73 1.69 18.01
N ARG A 210 8.44 1.70 18.37
CA ARG A 210 7.85 0.64 19.21
C ARG A 210 7.94 -0.75 18.60
N LEU A 211 7.78 -0.89 17.27
CA LEU A 211 7.95 -2.17 16.60
C LEU A 211 9.42 -2.59 16.55
N THR A 212 10.34 -1.65 16.33
CA THR A 212 11.79 -1.93 16.36
C THR A 212 12.22 -2.39 17.75
N GLU A 213 11.75 -1.74 18.81
CA GLU A 213 11.99 -2.13 20.22
C GLU A 213 11.42 -3.55 20.51
N ALA A 214 10.37 -3.96 19.82
CA ALA A 214 9.81 -5.30 19.90
C ALA A 214 10.53 -6.34 19.00
N GLY A 215 11.66 -5.97 18.37
CA GLY A 215 12.48 -6.84 17.53
C GLY A 215 11.99 -7.00 16.10
N VAL A 216 11.02 -6.21 15.64
CA VAL A 216 10.54 -6.22 14.25
C VAL A 216 11.46 -5.35 13.39
N SER A 217 11.94 -5.88 12.26
CA SER A 217 12.72 -5.10 11.29
C SER A 217 11.83 -4.05 10.61
N CYS A 218 12.12 -2.76 10.85
CA CYS A 218 11.30 -1.66 10.34
C CYS A 218 12.07 -0.76 9.39
N GLY A 219 11.41 -0.30 8.33
CA GLY A 219 11.93 0.67 7.38
C GLY A 219 10.98 1.84 7.15
N VAL A 220 11.46 2.87 6.43
CA VAL A 220 10.67 4.02 6.01
C VAL A 220 10.74 4.20 4.50
N LEU A 221 9.57 4.32 3.87
CA LEU A 221 9.46 4.92 2.54
C LEU A 221 9.14 6.40 2.71
N VAL A 222 10.08 7.26 2.33
CA VAL A 222 9.84 8.71 2.18
C VAL A 222 9.00 8.86 0.91
N ALA A 223 7.68 8.64 1.04
CA ALA A 223 6.79 8.42 -0.09
C ALA A 223 5.33 8.83 0.17
N PRO A 224 4.70 9.41 -0.86
CA PRO A 224 5.36 10.04 -2.00
C PRO A 224 5.96 11.39 -1.65
N VAL A 225 7.01 11.77 -2.36
CA VAL A 225 7.57 13.13 -2.29
C VAL A 225 6.79 14.01 -3.26
N LEU A 226 6.16 15.06 -2.75
CA LEU A 226 5.21 15.91 -3.47
C LEU A 226 5.90 17.21 -3.92
N PRO A 227 5.90 17.57 -5.22
CA PRO A 227 6.53 18.77 -5.73
C PRO A 227 6.00 20.05 -5.05
N GLY A 228 6.92 20.89 -4.56
CA GLY A 228 6.60 22.16 -3.88
C GLY A 228 5.89 22.02 -2.53
N LEU A 229 5.70 20.80 -2.02
CA LEU A 229 5.07 20.52 -0.73
C LEU A 229 6.00 19.79 0.24
N SER A 230 6.75 18.79 -0.24
CA SER A 230 7.62 17.97 0.61
C SER A 230 8.93 17.58 -0.07
N ASP A 231 9.33 18.26 -1.13
CA ASP A 231 10.44 17.89 -2.01
C ASP A 231 11.74 18.69 -1.78
N SER A 232 11.77 19.64 -0.83
CA SER A 232 13.02 20.32 -0.50
C SER A 232 14.01 19.36 0.15
N ASP A 233 15.30 19.55 -0.11
CA ASP A 233 16.36 18.72 0.44
C ASP A 233 16.33 18.67 1.96
N ASP A 234 16.02 19.79 2.63
CA ASP A 234 15.96 19.86 4.08
C ASP A 234 14.76 19.09 4.64
N GLN A 235 13.60 19.16 3.98
CA GLN A 235 12.45 18.32 4.36
C GLN A 235 12.76 16.83 4.24
N LEU A 236 13.40 16.42 3.13
CA LEU A 236 13.79 15.04 2.92
C LEU A 236 14.78 14.56 3.99
N ARG A 237 15.82 15.37 4.28
CA ARG A 237 16.79 15.06 5.34
C ARG A 237 16.13 14.94 6.71
N SER A 238 15.22 15.85 7.05
CA SER A 238 14.51 15.80 8.33
C SER A 238 13.70 14.52 8.52
N VAL A 239 13.01 14.03 7.45
CA VAL A 239 12.30 12.74 7.51
C VAL A 239 13.27 11.59 7.73
N VAL A 240 14.41 11.59 7.01
CA VAL A 240 15.44 10.55 7.16
C VAL A 240 16.04 10.53 8.57
N GLU A 241 16.34 11.71 9.14
CA GLU A 241 16.86 11.84 10.49
C GLU A 241 15.90 11.26 11.52
N ALA A 242 14.64 11.68 11.46
CA ALA A 242 13.62 11.18 12.39
C ALA A 242 13.35 9.68 12.23
N ALA A 243 13.43 9.15 11.00
CA ALA A 243 13.31 7.71 10.74
C ALA A 243 14.49 6.92 11.31
N ALA A 244 15.72 7.41 11.12
CA ALA A 244 16.93 6.78 11.66
C ALA A 244 16.94 6.80 13.20
N GLU A 245 16.54 7.91 13.82
CA GLU A 245 16.37 8.02 15.28
C GLU A 245 15.29 7.07 15.83
N GLY A 246 14.28 6.76 15.00
CA GLY A 246 13.28 5.75 15.31
C GLY A 246 13.76 4.30 15.17
N GLY A 247 15.00 4.09 14.68
CA GLY A 247 15.59 2.76 14.50
C GLY A 247 15.27 2.11 13.14
N ALA A 248 14.92 2.90 12.12
CA ALA A 248 14.72 2.37 10.78
C ALA A 248 16.00 1.72 10.23
N VAL A 249 15.89 0.48 9.76
CA VAL A 249 17.01 -0.28 9.16
C VAL A 249 17.15 -0.02 7.66
N SER A 250 16.11 0.54 7.02
CA SER A 250 16.11 0.93 5.61
C SER A 250 15.30 2.19 5.40
N ILE A 251 15.77 3.10 4.55
CA ILE A 251 15.08 4.34 4.20
C ILE A 251 15.24 4.58 2.70
N ASN A 252 14.11 4.74 1.99
CA ASN A 252 14.11 4.93 0.54
C ASN A 252 13.16 6.08 0.16
N GLY A 253 13.58 6.91 -0.80
CA GLY A 253 12.77 8.00 -1.34
C GLY A 253 12.00 7.59 -2.61
N VAL A 254 10.73 7.96 -2.68
CA VAL A 254 9.90 7.70 -3.87
C VAL A 254 9.17 8.99 -4.28
N ALA A 255 9.51 9.51 -5.44
CA ALA A 255 8.83 10.66 -6.02
C ALA A 255 7.38 10.33 -6.37
N LEU A 256 6.48 11.31 -6.24
CA LEU A 256 5.09 11.17 -6.66
C LEU A 256 5.01 10.69 -8.11
N HIS A 257 4.13 9.73 -8.36
CA HIS A 257 3.69 9.34 -9.70
C HIS A 257 2.17 9.34 -9.80
N LEU A 258 1.65 9.71 -10.95
CA LEU A 258 0.22 9.92 -11.20
C LEU A 258 -0.22 9.07 -12.41
N ARG A 259 -0.41 7.77 -12.20
CA ARG A 259 -0.83 6.82 -13.24
C ARG A 259 -2.35 6.79 -13.38
N GLY A 260 -2.82 6.47 -14.59
CA GLY A 260 -4.25 6.31 -14.87
C GLY A 260 -5.07 7.54 -14.46
N GLY A 261 -6.33 7.35 -14.08
CA GLY A 261 -7.26 8.41 -13.66
C GLY A 261 -6.85 9.20 -12.41
N VAL A 262 -5.79 8.77 -11.70
CA VAL A 262 -5.29 9.49 -10.50
C VAL A 262 -4.78 10.89 -10.85
N ARG A 263 -4.23 11.07 -12.06
CA ARG A 263 -3.70 12.37 -12.48
C ARG A 263 -4.79 13.45 -12.47
N GLU A 264 -5.90 13.17 -13.10
CA GLU A 264 -7.04 14.09 -13.21
C GLU A 264 -7.63 14.38 -11.83
N HIS A 265 -7.80 13.35 -11.01
CA HIS A 265 -8.26 13.49 -9.63
C HIS A 265 -7.32 14.37 -8.80
N TYR A 266 -6.01 14.12 -8.86
CA TYR A 266 -5.01 14.88 -8.11
C TYR A 266 -4.94 16.35 -8.59
N PHE A 267 -4.95 16.60 -9.90
CA PHE A 267 -4.91 17.95 -10.44
C PHE A 267 -6.19 18.74 -10.11
N THR A 268 -7.34 18.09 -10.10
CA THR A 268 -8.60 18.70 -9.65
C THR A 268 -8.50 19.14 -8.20
N TRP A 269 -8.04 18.25 -7.32
CA TRP A 269 -7.78 18.56 -5.91
C TRP A 269 -6.76 19.71 -5.78
N LEU A 270 -5.63 19.63 -6.46
CA LEU A 270 -4.56 20.64 -6.40
C LEU A 270 -5.04 22.02 -6.82
N SER A 271 -5.89 22.10 -7.84
CA SER A 271 -6.45 23.36 -8.32
C SER A 271 -7.32 24.07 -7.30
N GLN A 272 -7.93 23.33 -6.40
CA GLN A 272 -8.81 23.85 -5.34
C GLN A 272 -8.04 24.24 -4.08
N VAL A 273 -6.98 23.49 -3.75
CA VAL A 273 -6.31 23.59 -2.46
C VAL A 273 -4.99 24.37 -2.55
N ARG A 274 -4.23 24.20 -3.65
CA ARG A 274 -2.94 24.87 -3.91
C ARG A 274 -2.81 25.25 -5.39
N PRO A 275 -3.65 26.19 -5.86
CA PRO A 275 -3.61 26.66 -7.25
C PRO A 275 -2.25 27.27 -7.65
N ASP A 276 -1.49 27.79 -6.68
CA ASP A 276 -0.14 28.31 -6.84
C ASP A 276 0.85 27.25 -7.35
N LEU A 277 0.63 25.96 -7.05
CA LEU A 277 1.50 24.86 -7.45
C LEU A 277 1.11 24.21 -8.80
N LEU A 278 0.00 24.61 -9.41
CA LEU A 278 -0.46 23.97 -10.66
C LEU A 278 0.57 24.05 -11.80
N ALA A 279 1.21 25.20 -11.97
CA ALA A 279 2.21 25.39 -13.03
C ALA A 279 3.41 24.46 -12.81
N LEU A 280 3.93 24.38 -11.58
CA LEU A 280 5.01 23.48 -11.21
C LEU A 280 4.65 22.00 -11.49
N HIS A 281 3.45 21.56 -11.08
CA HIS A 281 3.05 20.17 -11.28
C HIS A 281 2.84 19.84 -12.75
N ARG A 282 2.25 20.75 -13.55
CA ARG A 282 2.11 20.55 -15.00
C ARG A 282 3.47 20.38 -15.67
N GLU A 283 4.47 21.17 -15.27
CA GLU A 283 5.84 21.05 -15.78
C GLU A 283 6.47 19.71 -15.35
N ARG A 284 6.42 19.37 -14.06
CA ARG A 284 7.01 18.12 -13.53
C ARG A 284 6.42 16.86 -14.15
N PHE A 285 5.16 16.89 -14.56
CA PHE A 285 4.44 15.75 -15.16
C PHE A 285 4.14 15.94 -16.65
N ARG A 286 4.83 16.85 -17.36
CA ARG A 286 4.57 17.10 -18.79
C ARG A 286 4.77 15.86 -19.66
N ALA A 287 5.73 15.01 -19.31
CA ALA A 287 6.07 13.79 -20.05
C ALA A 287 5.15 12.58 -19.71
N GLY A 288 4.19 12.72 -18.76
CA GLY A 288 3.26 11.65 -18.44
C GLY A 288 3.05 11.41 -16.95
N ALA A 289 2.99 10.15 -16.54
CA ALA A 289 2.64 9.73 -15.17
C ALA A 289 3.77 9.92 -14.14
N TYR A 290 4.99 10.10 -14.59
CA TYR A 290 6.18 10.22 -13.73
C TYR A 290 6.80 11.60 -13.85
N GLN A 291 7.39 12.06 -12.75
CA GLN A 291 8.28 13.22 -12.79
C GLN A 291 9.51 12.92 -13.66
N GLU A 292 10.18 13.97 -14.14
CA GLU A 292 11.42 13.84 -14.91
C GLU A 292 12.46 12.99 -14.16
N HIS A 293 13.29 12.27 -14.94
CA HIS A 293 14.28 11.33 -14.39
C HIS A 293 15.23 12.00 -13.39
N GLY A 294 15.76 13.19 -13.76
CA GLY A 294 16.68 13.92 -12.91
C GLY A 294 16.11 14.28 -11.53
N GLU A 295 14.81 14.61 -11.47
CA GLU A 295 14.16 14.92 -10.18
C GLU A 295 13.95 13.68 -9.33
N ARG A 296 13.57 12.58 -9.97
CA ARG A 296 13.45 11.28 -9.27
C ARG A 296 14.77 10.82 -8.69
N ASP A 297 15.85 10.98 -9.46
CA ASP A 297 17.21 10.64 -9.03
C ASP A 297 17.70 11.56 -7.91
N ARG A 298 17.43 12.87 -8.00
CA ARG A 298 17.75 13.82 -6.94
C ARG A 298 17.11 13.40 -5.61
N ILE A 299 15.80 13.11 -5.61
CA ILE A 299 15.07 12.68 -4.40
C ILE A 299 15.67 11.40 -3.84
N ALA A 300 15.89 10.40 -4.68
CA ALA A 300 16.47 9.13 -4.27
C ALA A 300 17.89 9.30 -3.70
N GLU A 301 18.71 10.15 -4.32
CA GLU A 301 20.09 10.42 -3.90
C GLU A 301 20.17 11.19 -2.59
N VAL A 302 19.34 12.24 -2.41
CA VAL A 302 19.27 13.01 -1.16
C VAL A 302 18.89 12.09 0.01
N VAL A 303 17.85 11.28 -0.16
CA VAL A 303 17.40 10.33 0.88
C VAL A 303 18.48 9.29 1.15
N ARG A 304 19.07 8.68 0.12
CA ARG A 304 20.12 7.67 0.25
C ARG A 304 21.35 8.21 0.98
N THR A 305 21.82 9.39 0.58
CA THR A 305 23.01 10.01 1.17
C THR A 305 22.75 10.40 2.64
N ALA A 306 21.58 10.94 2.95
CA ALA A 306 21.22 11.25 4.32
C ALA A 306 21.12 9.98 5.20
N ALA A 307 20.51 8.91 4.68
CA ALA A 307 20.42 7.63 5.37
C ALA A 307 21.81 7.02 5.69
N LEU A 308 22.71 7.04 4.71
CA LEU A 308 24.10 6.56 4.90
C LEU A 308 24.85 7.35 5.97
N ARG A 309 24.68 8.69 6.02
CA ARG A 309 25.28 9.54 7.07
C ARG A 309 24.78 9.19 8.48
N ARG A 310 23.59 8.62 8.60
CA ARG A 310 23.01 8.13 9.85
C ARG A 310 23.28 6.65 10.11
N GLY A 311 24.15 6.00 9.31
CA GLY A 311 24.50 4.59 9.45
C GLY A 311 23.41 3.62 8.99
N VAL A 312 22.38 4.09 8.30
CA VAL A 312 21.31 3.25 7.74
C VAL A 312 21.77 2.75 6.37
N THR A 313 22.26 1.52 6.32
CA THR A 313 22.86 0.89 5.12
C THR A 313 21.98 -0.22 4.53
N GLY A 314 20.91 -0.61 5.24
CA GLY A 314 20.02 -1.68 4.81
C GLY A 314 19.28 -1.29 3.54
N ARG A 315 19.32 -2.17 2.56
CA ARG A 315 18.30 -2.17 1.50
C ARG A 315 17.01 -2.70 2.12
N ALA A 316 15.85 -2.16 1.71
CA ALA A 316 14.61 -2.87 1.97
C ALA A 316 14.88 -4.35 1.64
N THR A 317 14.66 -5.25 2.60
CA THR A 317 15.00 -6.66 2.48
C THR A 317 14.10 -7.32 1.44
N TYR A 318 14.34 -6.99 0.20
CA TYR A 318 13.74 -7.60 -0.95
C TYR A 318 14.87 -7.98 -1.89
N THR A 319 15.27 -9.23 -1.85
CA THR A 319 16.16 -9.78 -2.88
C THR A 319 15.34 -9.82 -4.18
N PRO A 320 15.75 -9.12 -5.25
CA PRO A 320 15.07 -9.24 -6.53
C PRO A 320 15.10 -10.72 -6.93
N VAL A 321 13.93 -11.32 -7.03
CA VAL A 321 13.83 -12.65 -7.64
C VAL A 321 14.22 -12.48 -9.10
N THR A 322 15.29 -13.15 -9.53
CA THR A 322 15.71 -13.18 -10.93
C THR A 322 14.51 -13.62 -11.77
N PRO A 323 14.14 -12.90 -12.84
CA PRO A 323 13.01 -13.29 -13.66
C PRO A 323 13.22 -14.72 -14.18
N VAL A 324 12.34 -15.63 -13.83
CA VAL A 324 12.28 -16.92 -14.51
C VAL A 324 11.87 -16.62 -15.95
N GLN A 325 12.71 -16.98 -16.92
CA GLN A 325 12.33 -16.91 -18.32
C GLN A 325 11.17 -17.89 -18.57
N ILE A 326 9.96 -17.38 -18.59
CA ILE A 326 8.79 -18.15 -19.02
C ILE A 326 8.78 -18.08 -20.53
N GLY A 327 8.88 -19.24 -21.18
CA GLY A 327 8.76 -19.38 -22.65
C GLY A 327 7.39 -18.86 -23.13
N PRO A 328 7.23 -18.59 -24.45
CA PRO A 328 6.15 -17.78 -25.02
C PRO A 328 4.73 -18.39 -25.03
N SER A 329 4.38 -19.34 -24.17
CA SER A 329 3.13 -20.09 -24.26
C SER A 329 2.20 -20.08 -23.08
N GLN A 330 2.21 -19.03 -22.22
CA GLN A 330 1.12 -18.82 -21.25
C GLN A 330 0.85 -17.33 -21.02
N GLN A 331 0.42 -16.68 -22.08
CA GLN A 331 -0.27 -15.40 -21.98
C GLN A 331 -1.73 -15.68 -21.61
N LEU A 332 -2.04 -15.80 -20.31
CA LEU A 332 -3.42 -15.62 -19.85
C LEU A 332 -3.68 -14.11 -19.88
N SER A 333 -4.47 -13.69 -20.86
CA SER A 333 -4.94 -12.30 -20.97
C SER A 333 -5.72 -11.94 -19.72
N LEU A 334 -5.18 -11.00 -18.98
CA LEU A 334 -5.92 -10.22 -18.00
C LEU A 334 -6.37 -8.93 -18.72
N LEU A 335 -7.47 -9.00 -19.43
CA LEU A 335 -8.31 -7.86 -19.79
C LEU A 335 -9.33 -7.62 -18.68
#